data_9ae1d2aa5594ab698564cbf531119353
#
_entry.id   9ae1d2aa5594ab698564cbf531119353
#
_cell.length_a   1.000
_cell.length_b   1.000
_cell.length_c   1.000
_cell.angle_alpha   90.00
_cell.angle_beta   90.00
_cell.angle_gamma   90.00
#
_symmetry.space_group_name_H-M   'P 1'
#
loop_
_entity.id
_entity.type
_entity.pdbx_description
1 polymer ?
#
loop_
_entity_poly.entity_id
_entity_poly.type
_entity_poly.pdbx_seq_one_letter_code
_entity_poly.pdbx_strand_id
1 'polypeptide(L)'
;MRTPQGQQRLPSDWQGAFKLLLAYQRNQTPGKLETIPHGDTQVDIYDPLSEPRSTVIFVPGLAIRGREDPRIRRLGWALCATGLRVLIPDVPSIRALTISTRQPDEVATLLKSLAGDRTLVTTDDIVLMSVSFSSIFVLRAALDKALADRVNTLGLIGGYFDIEKVAD
;
A
#
# COMPACT_ATOMS: atom_id res chain seq x y z
N MET A 1 18.81 -5.85 38.65
CA MET A 1 19.05 -6.53 37.38
C MET A 1 17.69 -6.86 36.76
N ARG A 2 17.28 -6.17 35.72
CA ARG A 2 16.03 -6.47 34.96
C ARG A 2 16.43 -7.30 33.74
N THR A 3 15.92 -8.51 33.69
CA THR A 3 16.07 -9.42 32.57
C THR A 3 15.39 -8.77 31.31
N PRO A 4 16.02 -8.76 30.15
CA PRO A 4 15.36 -8.29 28.95
C PRO A 4 14.24 -9.27 28.58
N GLN A 5 12.99 -8.78 28.59
CA GLN A 5 11.84 -9.53 28.11
C GLN A 5 12.04 -9.89 26.64
N GLY A 6 11.83 -11.16 26.35
CA GLY A 6 12.09 -11.78 25.08
C GLY A 6 11.42 -11.08 23.91
N GLN A 7 12.19 -10.89 22.87
CA GLN A 7 11.70 -10.67 21.52
C GLN A 7 10.73 -11.81 21.18
N GLN A 8 9.44 -11.52 21.21
CA GLN A 8 8.45 -12.38 20.58
C GLN A 8 8.79 -12.41 19.09
N ARG A 9 9.41 -13.49 18.64
CA ARG A 9 9.53 -13.77 17.21
C ARG A 9 8.10 -13.89 16.69
N LEU A 10 7.72 -12.95 15.81
CA LEU A 10 6.51 -13.10 15.04
C LEU A 10 6.56 -14.46 14.33
N PRO A 11 5.53 -15.29 14.45
CA PRO A 11 5.49 -16.54 13.73
C PRO A 11 5.62 -16.20 12.24
N SER A 12 6.61 -16.80 11.57
CA SER A 12 6.80 -16.64 10.13
C SER A 12 5.56 -17.22 9.46
N ASP A 13 4.66 -16.36 8.98
CA ASP A 13 3.46 -16.78 8.28
C ASP A 13 3.81 -17.22 6.85
N TRP A 14 4.53 -18.34 6.74
CA TRP A 14 4.88 -18.98 5.46
C TRP A 14 3.65 -19.35 4.64
N GLN A 15 2.51 -19.63 5.31
CA GLN A 15 1.26 -19.95 4.63
C GLN A 15 0.70 -18.73 3.90
N GLY A 16 0.75 -17.54 4.52
CA GLY A 16 0.36 -16.28 3.91
C GLY A 16 1.26 -15.94 2.72
N ALA A 17 2.57 -16.05 2.88
CA ALA A 17 3.53 -15.80 1.81
C ALA A 17 3.35 -16.76 0.62
N PHE A 18 3.15 -18.05 0.88
CA PHE A 18 2.89 -19.04 -0.15
C PHE A 18 1.56 -18.79 -0.87
N LYS A 19 0.51 -18.45 -0.11
CA LYS A 19 -0.80 -18.11 -0.66
C LYS A 19 -0.72 -16.87 -1.56
N LEU A 20 0.01 -15.84 -1.15
CA LEU A 20 0.28 -14.65 -1.95
C LEU A 20 0.95 -15.01 -3.28
N LEU A 21 2.03 -15.79 -3.21
CA LEU A 21 2.78 -16.20 -4.40
C LEU A 21 1.92 -17.00 -5.37
N LEU A 22 1.17 -17.98 -4.87
CA LEU A 22 0.28 -18.78 -5.70
C LEU A 22 -0.84 -17.96 -6.33
N ALA A 23 -1.46 -17.05 -5.57
CA ALA A 23 -2.52 -16.18 -6.07
C ALA A 23 -1.97 -15.24 -7.15
N TYR A 24 -0.78 -14.69 -6.95
CA TYR A 24 -0.08 -13.87 -7.94
C TYR A 24 0.24 -14.67 -9.21
N GLN A 25 0.81 -15.86 -9.10
CA GLN A 25 1.15 -16.71 -10.26
C GLN A 25 -0.08 -17.14 -11.05
N ARG A 26 -1.17 -17.50 -10.37
CA ARG A 26 -2.39 -18.00 -10.98
C ARG A 26 -3.37 -16.93 -11.43
N ASN A 27 -3.02 -15.64 -11.21
CA ASN A 27 -3.89 -14.51 -11.54
C ASN A 27 -5.31 -14.66 -10.98
N GLN A 28 -5.42 -15.07 -9.73
CA GLN A 28 -6.71 -15.28 -9.06
C GLN A 28 -7.39 -13.95 -8.74
N THR A 29 -8.73 -13.96 -8.75
CA THR A 29 -9.57 -12.80 -8.37
C THR A 29 -10.50 -13.18 -7.20
N PRO A 30 -9.96 -13.35 -5.98
CA PRO A 30 -10.65 -14.01 -4.86
C PRO A 30 -11.54 -13.08 -4.03
N GLY A 31 -12.14 -12.08 -4.59
CA GLY A 31 -12.91 -11.10 -3.85
C GLY A 31 -13.76 -10.21 -4.74
N LYS A 32 -14.01 -9.00 -4.29
CA LYS A 32 -14.68 -7.95 -5.05
C LYS A 32 -13.71 -6.83 -5.37
N LEU A 33 -13.85 -6.25 -6.57
CA LEU A 33 -13.15 -5.02 -6.95
C LEU A 33 -14.22 -3.94 -7.17
N GLU A 34 -14.05 -2.84 -6.46
CA GLU A 34 -14.85 -1.64 -6.63
C GLU A 34 -13.93 -0.45 -6.87
N THR A 35 -14.33 0.46 -7.75
CA THR A 35 -13.63 1.72 -7.95
C THR A 35 -14.53 2.84 -7.49
N ILE A 36 -14.07 3.64 -6.54
CA ILE A 36 -14.83 4.74 -5.97
C ILE A 36 -14.11 6.09 -6.13
N PRO A 37 -14.83 7.20 -6.22
CA PRO A 37 -14.23 8.52 -6.08
C PRO A 37 -13.79 8.77 -4.64
N HIS A 38 -12.64 9.44 -4.47
CA HIS A 38 -12.14 9.90 -3.17
C HIS A 38 -11.45 11.25 -3.33
N GLY A 39 -12.09 12.34 -2.93
CA GLY A 39 -11.65 13.68 -3.27
C GLY A 39 -11.59 13.87 -4.78
N ASP A 40 -10.45 14.36 -5.27
CA ASP A 40 -10.21 14.61 -6.71
C ASP A 40 -9.63 13.39 -7.44
N THR A 41 -9.59 12.22 -6.79
CA THR A 41 -9.01 11.01 -7.36
C THR A 41 -9.96 9.82 -7.27
N GLN A 42 -9.50 8.66 -7.72
CA GLN A 42 -10.21 7.40 -7.64
C GLN A 42 -9.38 6.38 -6.87
N VAL A 43 -10.07 5.45 -6.21
CA VAL A 43 -9.44 4.37 -5.46
C VAL A 43 -10.05 3.04 -5.88
N ASP A 44 -9.20 2.10 -6.24
CA ASP A 44 -9.59 0.69 -6.42
C ASP A 44 -9.55 0.00 -5.05
N ILE A 45 -10.66 -0.63 -4.69
CA ILE A 45 -10.82 -1.39 -3.44
C ILE A 45 -10.93 -2.86 -3.78
N TYR A 46 -9.98 -3.65 -3.31
CA TYR A 46 -10.00 -5.10 -3.39
C TYR A 46 -10.46 -5.64 -2.03
N ASP A 47 -11.68 -6.11 -1.96
CA ASP A 47 -12.26 -6.67 -0.75
C ASP A 47 -12.22 -8.20 -0.75
N PRO A 48 -11.68 -8.83 0.29
CA PRO A 48 -11.78 -10.27 0.45
C PRO A 48 -13.23 -10.69 0.72
N LEU A 49 -13.56 -11.96 0.43
CA LEU A 49 -14.91 -12.49 0.71
C LEU A 49 -15.20 -12.67 2.21
N SER A 50 -14.17 -12.69 3.03
CA SER A 50 -14.26 -12.73 4.49
C SER A 50 -13.92 -11.36 5.07
N GLU A 51 -14.22 -11.16 6.35
CA GLU A 51 -13.80 -9.96 7.07
C GLU A 51 -12.28 -9.72 6.95
N PRO A 52 -11.84 -8.52 6.55
CA PRO A 52 -10.44 -8.24 6.34
C PRO A 52 -9.66 -8.24 7.65
N ARG A 53 -8.47 -8.86 7.65
CA ARG A 53 -7.58 -8.90 8.82
C ARG A 53 -6.84 -7.59 9.05
N SER A 54 -6.57 -6.87 7.97
CA SER A 54 -5.87 -5.58 7.95
C SER A 54 -6.15 -4.88 6.63
N THR A 55 -5.93 -3.57 6.59
CA THR A 55 -6.06 -2.77 5.37
C THR A 55 -4.69 -2.38 4.85
N VAL A 56 -4.44 -2.68 3.58
CA VAL A 56 -3.25 -2.24 2.85
C VAL A 56 -3.60 -1.03 2.01
N ILE A 57 -2.87 0.07 2.16
CA ILE A 57 -2.91 1.18 1.23
C ILE A 57 -1.66 1.08 0.37
N PHE A 58 -1.82 0.75 -0.91
CA PHE A 58 -0.73 0.49 -1.84
C PHE A 58 -0.61 1.61 -2.88
N VAL A 59 0.50 2.34 -2.86
CA VAL A 59 0.81 3.41 -3.83
C VAL A 59 1.64 2.84 -4.97
N PRO A 60 1.12 2.80 -6.20
CA PRO A 60 1.88 2.36 -7.37
C PRO A 60 3.11 3.23 -7.63
N GLY A 61 4.13 2.66 -8.26
CA GLY A 61 5.28 3.41 -8.76
C GLY A 61 4.97 4.18 -10.04
N LEU A 62 6.02 4.71 -10.67
CA LEU A 62 5.90 5.38 -11.97
C LEU A 62 5.37 4.40 -13.02
N ALA A 63 4.09 4.52 -13.33
CA ALA A 63 3.42 3.72 -14.35
C ALA A 63 2.32 4.55 -15.00
N ILE A 64 2.36 4.69 -16.33
CA ILE A 64 1.37 5.45 -17.13
C ILE A 64 -0.06 4.97 -16.84
N ARG A 65 -0.25 3.67 -16.57
CA ARG A 65 -1.55 3.08 -16.27
C ARG A 65 -1.90 3.13 -14.78
N GLY A 66 -0.98 3.57 -13.92
CA GLY A 66 -1.20 3.68 -12.47
C GLY A 66 -1.85 2.44 -11.87
N ARG A 67 -2.97 2.60 -11.16
CA ARG A 67 -3.77 1.51 -10.56
C ARG A 67 -4.32 0.50 -11.59
N GLU A 68 -4.45 0.90 -12.87
CA GLU A 68 -4.95 0.03 -13.93
C GLU A 68 -3.86 -0.83 -14.59
N ASP A 69 -2.59 -0.69 -14.18
CA ASP A 69 -1.51 -1.55 -14.67
C ASP A 69 -1.81 -3.01 -14.30
N PRO A 70 -1.78 -3.95 -15.27
CA PRO A 70 -2.09 -5.36 -15.00
C PRO A 70 -1.25 -5.98 -13.90
N ARG A 71 0.00 -5.54 -13.71
CA ARG A 71 0.88 -6.03 -12.63
C ARG A 71 0.41 -5.54 -11.27
N ILE A 72 -0.04 -4.28 -11.20
CA ILE A 72 -0.60 -3.67 -9.99
C ILE A 72 -1.91 -4.33 -9.61
N ARG A 73 -2.83 -4.51 -10.57
CA ARG A 73 -4.09 -5.24 -10.35
C ARG A 73 -3.86 -6.66 -9.87
N ARG A 74 -2.90 -7.35 -10.50
CA ARG A 74 -2.54 -8.72 -10.10
C ARG A 74 -1.99 -8.78 -8.67
N LEU A 75 -1.19 -7.78 -8.26
CA LEU A 75 -0.69 -7.69 -6.89
C LEU A 75 -1.84 -7.37 -5.91
N GLY A 76 -2.74 -6.44 -6.26
CA GLY A 76 -3.93 -6.15 -5.46
C GLY A 76 -4.75 -7.40 -5.17
N TRP A 77 -5.04 -8.20 -6.20
CA TRP A 77 -5.73 -9.48 -6.06
C TRP A 77 -4.95 -10.51 -5.22
N ALA A 78 -3.65 -10.57 -5.41
CA ALA A 78 -2.81 -11.51 -4.65
C ALA A 78 -2.78 -11.18 -3.15
N LEU A 79 -2.70 -9.90 -2.81
CA LEU A 79 -2.82 -9.42 -1.43
C LEU A 79 -4.22 -9.70 -0.87
N CYS A 80 -5.28 -9.42 -1.63
CA CYS A 80 -6.66 -9.72 -1.27
C CYS A 80 -6.86 -11.23 -0.98
N ALA A 81 -6.22 -12.11 -1.76
CA ALA A 81 -6.25 -13.55 -1.54
C ALA A 81 -5.74 -13.95 -0.15
N THR A 82 -4.87 -13.16 0.45
CA THR A 82 -4.37 -13.43 1.81
C THR A 82 -5.30 -12.95 2.92
N GLY A 83 -6.47 -12.40 2.58
CA GLY A 83 -7.46 -11.88 3.52
C GLY A 83 -7.20 -10.42 3.93
N LEU A 84 -6.52 -9.67 3.08
CA LEU A 84 -6.29 -8.24 3.27
C LEU A 84 -7.27 -7.43 2.41
N ARG A 85 -7.80 -6.35 2.95
CA ARG A 85 -8.43 -5.31 2.15
C ARG A 85 -7.34 -4.46 1.52
N VAL A 86 -7.43 -4.18 0.22
CA VAL A 86 -6.37 -3.42 -0.47
C VAL A 86 -6.97 -2.20 -1.15
N LEU A 87 -6.45 -1.03 -0.79
CA LEU A 87 -6.80 0.26 -1.39
C LEU A 87 -5.66 0.67 -2.32
N ILE A 88 -5.95 0.87 -3.59
CA ILE A 88 -4.97 1.34 -4.57
C ILE A 88 -5.45 2.67 -5.13
N PRO A 89 -4.97 3.81 -4.60
CA PRO A 89 -5.36 5.12 -5.10
C PRO A 89 -4.71 5.41 -6.46
N ASP A 90 -5.41 6.19 -7.26
CA ASP A 90 -4.79 6.88 -8.39
C ASP A 90 -4.03 8.10 -7.87
N VAL A 91 -2.79 8.26 -8.30
CA VAL A 91 -1.96 9.45 -8.01
C VAL A 91 -1.63 10.11 -9.35
N PRO A 92 -2.40 11.13 -9.75
CA PRO A 92 -2.29 11.71 -11.10
C PRO A 92 -0.89 12.19 -11.46
N SER A 93 -0.17 12.79 -10.52
CA SER A 93 1.21 13.27 -10.75
C SER A 93 2.20 12.13 -11.01
N ILE A 94 2.05 11.00 -10.31
CA ILE A 94 2.89 9.81 -10.52
C ILE A 94 2.55 9.18 -11.88
N ARG A 95 1.26 9.09 -12.22
CA ARG A 95 0.81 8.53 -13.50
C ARG A 95 1.23 9.39 -14.69
N ALA A 96 1.25 10.71 -14.53
CA ALA A 96 1.74 11.64 -15.55
C ALA A 96 3.27 11.60 -15.73
N LEU A 97 3.99 10.75 -14.97
CA LEU A 97 5.46 10.69 -14.95
C LEU A 97 6.11 12.04 -14.65
N THR A 98 5.40 12.90 -13.94
CA THR A 98 5.90 14.22 -13.56
C THR A 98 6.69 14.12 -12.27
N ILE A 99 7.87 14.69 -12.21
CA ILE A 99 8.65 14.83 -10.99
C ILE A 99 8.44 16.26 -10.48
N SER A 100 7.88 16.39 -9.28
CA SER A 100 7.57 17.69 -8.68
C SER A 100 7.88 17.70 -7.18
N THR A 101 8.33 18.84 -6.69
CA THR A 101 8.54 19.07 -5.25
C THR A 101 7.26 19.03 -4.43
N ARG A 102 6.08 19.09 -5.06
CA ARG A 102 4.76 19.00 -4.39
C ARG A 102 4.28 17.56 -4.22
N GLN A 103 4.82 16.60 -4.96
CA GLN A 103 4.39 15.20 -4.89
C GLN A 103 4.45 14.58 -3.48
N PRO A 104 5.49 14.82 -2.66
CA PRO A 104 5.50 14.26 -1.31
C PRO A 104 4.30 14.71 -0.47
N ASP A 105 3.89 15.97 -0.60
CA ASP A 105 2.77 16.53 0.15
C ASP A 105 1.42 16.06 -0.42
N GLU A 106 1.30 15.93 -1.75
CA GLU A 106 0.16 15.33 -2.43
C GLU A 106 -0.08 13.90 -1.92
N VAL A 107 0.94 13.05 -1.98
CA VAL A 107 0.86 11.66 -1.51
C VAL A 107 0.56 11.58 -0.02
N ALA A 108 1.22 12.40 0.81
CA ALA A 108 0.98 12.40 2.25
C ALA A 108 -0.46 12.83 2.59
N THR A 109 -1.00 13.83 1.89
CA THR A 109 -2.38 14.29 2.07
C THR A 109 -3.37 13.19 1.69
N LEU A 110 -3.16 12.54 0.55
CA LEU A 110 -4.01 11.44 0.09
C LEU A 110 -3.98 10.26 1.07
N LEU A 111 -2.79 9.85 1.53
CA LEU A 111 -2.66 8.75 2.49
C LEU A 111 -3.33 9.06 3.83
N LYS A 112 -3.21 10.30 4.33
CA LYS A 112 -3.91 10.73 5.56
C LYS A 112 -5.42 10.70 5.38
N SER A 113 -5.91 11.17 4.25
CA SER A 113 -7.34 11.16 3.93
C SER A 113 -7.88 9.74 3.88
N LEU A 114 -7.21 8.83 3.15
CA LEU A 114 -7.59 7.42 3.07
C LEU A 114 -7.54 6.72 4.42
N ALA A 115 -6.45 6.90 5.17
CA ALA A 115 -6.29 6.30 6.49
C ALA A 115 -7.32 6.83 7.51
N GLY A 116 -7.77 8.07 7.37
CA GLY A 116 -8.79 8.68 8.21
C GLY A 116 -10.21 8.22 7.90
N ASP A 117 -10.46 7.75 6.69
CA ASP A 117 -11.79 7.33 6.25
C ASP A 117 -12.15 5.93 6.79
N ARG A 118 -13.01 5.89 7.80
CA ARG A 118 -13.46 4.65 8.46
C ARG A 118 -14.38 3.78 7.60
N THR A 119 -14.87 4.29 6.50
CA THR A 119 -15.65 3.48 5.53
C THR A 119 -14.72 2.69 4.62
N LEU A 120 -13.52 3.22 4.36
CA LEU A 120 -12.50 2.59 3.54
C LEU A 120 -11.56 1.72 4.38
N VAL A 121 -11.09 2.25 5.51
CA VAL A 121 -10.22 1.54 6.45
C VAL A 121 -11.03 1.05 7.63
N THR A 122 -11.55 -0.16 7.52
CA THR A 122 -12.42 -0.80 8.52
C THR A 122 -11.65 -1.50 9.64
N THR A 123 -10.33 -1.62 9.49
CA THR A 123 -9.42 -2.24 10.47
C THR A 123 -8.64 -1.17 11.25
N ASP A 124 -8.18 -1.51 12.44
CA ASP A 124 -7.31 -0.63 13.22
C ASP A 124 -5.88 -0.62 12.68
N ASP A 125 -5.45 -1.75 12.13
CA ASP A 125 -4.12 -1.93 11.57
C ASP A 125 -4.07 -1.54 10.10
N ILE A 126 -3.12 -0.65 9.75
CA ILE A 126 -2.85 -0.23 8.39
C ILE A 126 -1.45 -0.66 7.98
N VAL A 127 -1.37 -1.24 6.79
CA VAL A 127 -0.12 -1.50 6.09
C VAL A 127 0.03 -0.48 4.98
N LEU A 128 1.08 0.33 4.99
CA LEU A 128 1.44 1.15 3.85
C LEU A 128 2.40 0.37 2.95
N MET A 129 2.06 0.28 1.67
CA MET A 129 2.92 -0.36 0.67
C MET A 129 3.17 0.55 -0.51
N SER A 130 4.34 0.41 -1.10
CA SER A 130 4.68 1.10 -2.34
C SER A 130 5.76 0.36 -3.12
N VAL A 131 5.90 0.74 -4.39
CA VAL A 131 6.89 0.17 -5.29
C VAL A 131 7.67 1.27 -6.01
N SER A 132 9.00 1.08 -6.12
CA SER A 132 9.89 1.95 -6.91
C SER A 132 9.82 3.42 -6.43
N PHE A 133 9.65 4.35 -7.35
CA PHE A 133 9.69 5.80 -7.13
C PHE A 133 8.77 6.30 -6.01
N SER A 134 7.56 5.76 -5.87
CA SER A 134 6.62 6.19 -4.84
C SER A 134 7.06 5.85 -3.41
N SER A 135 8.05 4.97 -3.25
CA SER A 135 8.51 4.51 -1.94
C SER A 135 9.03 5.65 -1.07
N ILE A 136 9.70 6.64 -1.66
CA ILE A 136 10.21 7.80 -0.92
C ILE A 136 9.07 8.66 -0.36
N PHE A 137 7.99 8.81 -1.13
CA PHE A 137 6.83 9.60 -0.71
C PHE A 137 6.05 8.90 0.40
N VAL A 138 5.87 7.59 0.28
CA VAL A 138 5.20 6.78 1.30
C VAL A 138 6.03 6.73 2.58
N LEU A 139 7.36 6.59 2.48
CA LEU A 139 8.26 6.66 3.64
C LEU A 139 8.16 8.02 4.35
N ARG A 140 8.19 9.11 3.59
CA ARG A 140 8.05 10.46 4.14
C ARG A 140 6.68 10.67 4.79
N ALA A 141 5.61 10.19 4.15
CA ALA A 141 4.27 10.28 4.70
C ALA A 141 4.13 9.48 6.02
N ALA A 142 4.77 8.31 6.12
CA ALA A 142 4.76 7.49 7.32
C ALA A 142 5.45 8.14 8.54
N LEU A 143 6.24 9.21 8.34
CA LEU A 143 6.81 10.00 9.43
C LEU A 143 5.81 11.03 9.99
N ASP A 144 4.71 11.30 9.30
CA ASP A 144 3.64 12.16 9.81
C ASP A 144 2.93 11.46 10.98
N LYS A 145 2.84 12.14 12.12
CA LYS A 145 2.26 11.56 13.35
C LYS A 145 0.84 11.02 13.15
N ALA A 146 0.05 11.69 12.32
CA ALA A 146 -1.33 11.26 12.05
C ALA A 146 -1.41 9.89 11.35
N LEU A 147 -0.36 9.49 10.62
CA LEU A 147 -0.24 8.17 10.01
C LEU A 147 0.54 7.21 10.89
N ALA A 148 1.63 7.67 11.52
CA ALA A 148 2.52 6.85 12.34
C ALA A 148 1.77 6.10 13.46
N ASP A 149 0.78 6.75 14.07
CA ASP A 149 -0.01 6.17 15.16
C ASP A 149 -0.96 5.04 14.68
N ARG A 150 -1.15 4.88 13.36
CA ARG A 150 -2.05 3.89 12.75
C ARG A 150 -1.37 2.88 11.86
N VAL A 151 -0.15 3.19 11.41
CA VAL A 151 0.61 2.34 10.49
C VAL A 151 1.44 1.34 11.28
N ASN A 152 1.09 0.07 11.17
CA ASN A 152 1.79 -1.01 11.86
C ASN A 152 2.90 -1.62 11.02
N THR A 153 2.79 -1.50 9.71
CA THR A 153 3.75 -2.12 8.78
C THR A 153 3.98 -1.22 7.58
N LEU A 154 5.24 -1.15 7.17
CA LEU A 154 5.69 -0.44 5.99
C LEU A 154 6.35 -1.42 5.02
N GLY A 155 5.80 -1.55 3.81
CA GLY A 155 6.32 -2.41 2.74
C GLY A 155 6.84 -1.58 1.56
N LEU A 156 8.15 -1.46 1.41
CA LEU A 156 8.78 -0.72 0.31
C LEU A 156 9.49 -1.69 -0.62
N ILE A 157 9.06 -1.77 -1.87
CA ILE A 157 9.58 -2.71 -2.86
C ILE A 157 10.40 -1.94 -3.89
N GLY A 158 11.72 -2.20 -3.94
CA GLY A 158 12.63 -1.58 -4.89
C GLY A 158 12.63 -0.05 -4.79
N GLY A 159 12.48 0.47 -3.56
CA GLY A 159 12.47 1.89 -3.30
C GLY A 159 13.88 2.49 -3.29
N TYR A 160 13.95 3.74 -3.71
CA TYR A 160 15.14 4.58 -3.58
C TYR A 160 14.93 5.55 -2.41
N PHE A 161 15.96 5.79 -1.62
CA PHE A 161 15.91 6.80 -0.57
C PHE A 161 16.67 8.08 -0.96
N ASP A 162 17.50 8.02 -2.00
CA ASP A 162 18.29 9.13 -2.51
C ASP A 162 18.10 9.24 -4.02
N ILE A 163 17.28 10.20 -4.45
CA ILE A 163 16.94 10.39 -5.85
C ILE A 163 18.13 10.97 -6.63
N GLU A 164 19.01 11.74 -5.97
CA GLU A 164 20.15 12.37 -6.64
C GLU A 164 21.14 11.34 -7.15
N LYS A 165 21.28 10.20 -6.42
CA LYS A 165 22.16 9.09 -6.84
C LYS A 165 21.60 8.20 -7.94
N VAL A 166 20.36 8.40 -8.33
CA VAL A 166 19.70 7.59 -9.38
C VAL A 166 19.72 8.33 -10.72
N ALA A 167 19.98 9.65 -10.71
CA ALA A 167 19.98 10.51 -11.89
C ALA A 167 21.35 10.58 -12.61
N ASP A 168 22.40 10.01 -12.01
CA ASP A 168 23.74 9.84 -12.60
C ASP A 168 23.89 8.45 -13.27
#